data_4129d68fdb4a58cafab2459a55e58803
#
_entry.id   4129d68fdb4a58cafab2459a55e58803
#
_cell.length_a   1.000
_cell.length_b   1.000
_cell.length_c   1.000
_cell.angle_alpha   90.00
_cell.angle_beta   90.00
_cell.angle_gamma   90.00
#
_symmetry.space_group_name_H-M   'P 1'
#
loop_
_entity.id
_entity.type
_entity.pdbx_description
1 polymer ?
#
loop_
_entity_poly.entity_id
_entity_poly.type
_entity_poly.pdbx_seq_one_letter_code
_entity_poly.pdbx_strand_id
1 'polypeptide(L)'
;RLEARIQSYELAAHLQLSAIEALNISKEPEHVLKLYGLDRTQNKYPSEINPAEETEYFGRKCLIARRLIERGVRFVQIWSGNDNSFPRRNWDSHEDIRRDHAPLGLGMARGTAGLIKDLKQRGLLDDTIIHWTTEFGRMPSSQGSKGRDHNPHVFTNWLCGGGIRGGVTAGESDQWGYKPLDRKHPTEVYDIHATMLHLLGIKHKRLTVRHNGVDRRL
;
A
#
# COMPACT_ATOMS: atom_id res chain seq x y z
N ARG A 1 25.92 -15.37 -19.76
CA ARG A 1 24.47 -15.55 -19.78
C ARG A 1 23.98 -16.76 -18.96
N LEU A 2 24.70 -17.91 -19.00
CA LEU A 2 24.33 -19.11 -18.23
C LEU A 2 24.57 -18.88 -16.73
N GLU A 3 25.72 -18.36 -16.37
CA GLU A 3 26.12 -17.99 -15.00
C GLU A 3 25.06 -17.10 -14.33
N ALA A 4 24.65 -16.02 -15.00
CA ALA A 4 23.63 -15.10 -14.48
C ALA A 4 22.25 -15.79 -14.28
N ARG A 5 21.91 -16.79 -15.06
CA ARG A 5 20.72 -17.60 -14.87
C ARG A 5 20.84 -18.52 -13.66
N ILE A 6 21.99 -19.19 -13.50
CA ILE A 6 22.27 -20.05 -12.34
C ILE A 6 22.17 -19.21 -11.06
N GLN A 7 22.86 -18.08 -10.99
CA GLN A 7 22.80 -17.15 -9.86
C GLN A 7 21.35 -16.67 -9.54
N SER A 8 20.55 -16.42 -10.58
CA SER A 8 19.13 -16.05 -10.40
C SER A 8 18.31 -17.18 -9.79
N TYR A 9 18.53 -18.42 -10.20
CA TYR A 9 17.85 -19.59 -9.62
C TYR A 9 18.31 -19.87 -8.20
N GLU A 10 19.60 -19.77 -7.90
CA GLU A 10 20.14 -19.92 -6.55
C GLU A 10 19.57 -18.85 -5.62
N LEU A 11 19.55 -17.58 -6.07
CA LEU A 11 18.93 -16.49 -5.32
C LEU A 11 17.43 -16.74 -5.08
N ALA A 12 16.70 -17.21 -6.08
CA ALA A 12 15.28 -17.54 -5.94
C ALA A 12 15.07 -18.68 -4.93
N ALA A 13 15.91 -19.72 -4.94
CA ALA A 13 15.85 -20.81 -3.98
C ALA A 13 16.15 -20.33 -2.54
N HIS A 14 17.16 -19.50 -2.34
CA HIS A 14 17.47 -18.90 -1.05
C HIS A 14 16.34 -18.01 -0.54
N LEU A 15 15.73 -17.21 -1.41
CA LEU A 15 14.58 -16.39 -1.07
C LEU A 15 13.36 -17.22 -0.67
N GLN A 16 13.09 -18.31 -1.37
CA GLN A 16 11.99 -19.23 -1.02
C GLN A 16 12.17 -19.85 0.36
N LEU A 17 13.36 -20.31 0.69
CA LEU A 17 13.66 -20.89 2.01
C LEU A 17 13.52 -19.86 3.15
N SER A 18 14.01 -18.65 2.94
CA SER A 18 13.88 -17.56 3.92
C SER A 18 12.47 -17.01 4.03
N ALA A 19 11.66 -17.10 2.95
CA ALA A 19 10.27 -16.66 2.94
C ALA A 19 9.39 -17.50 3.88
N ILE A 20 9.60 -18.81 3.96
CA ILE A 20 8.83 -19.70 4.85
C ILE A 20 8.94 -19.23 6.30
N GLU A 21 10.14 -18.86 6.75
CA GLU A 21 10.36 -18.34 8.09
C GLU A 21 9.72 -16.95 8.27
N ALA A 22 9.81 -16.07 7.28
CA ALA A 22 9.18 -14.75 7.32
C ALA A 22 7.65 -14.85 7.41
N LEU A 23 7.04 -15.81 6.73
CA LEU A 23 5.60 -16.04 6.73
C LEU A 23 5.08 -16.65 8.03
N ASN A 24 5.93 -17.34 8.79
CA ASN A 24 5.54 -17.94 10.06
C ASN A 24 5.57 -16.92 11.19
N ILE A 25 4.41 -16.33 11.50
CA ILE A 25 4.24 -15.33 12.56
C ILE A 25 3.91 -15.94 13.94
N SER A 26 3.87 -17.26 14.07
CA SER A 26 3.47 -17.95 15.32
C SER A 26 4.43 -17.67 16.50
N LYS A 27 5.65 -17.28 16.21
CA LYS A 27 6.69 -16.96 17.21
C LYS A 27 6.74 -15.45 17.57
N GLU A 28 5.90 -14.65 16.98
CA GLU A 28 5.87 -13.21 17.31
C GLU A 28 5.30 -13.00 18.73
N PRO A 29 5.89 -12.11 19.52
CA PRO A 29 5.39 -11.80 20.86
C PRO A 29 3.94 -11.26 20.82
N GLU A 30 3.18 -11.53 21.88
CA GLU A 30 1.77 -11.11 21.97
C GLU A 30 1.58 -9.61 21.76
N HIS A 31 2.46 -8.78 22.33
CA HIS A 31 2.38 -7.33 22.15
C HIS A 31 2.56 -6.88 20.71
N VAL A 32 3.38 -7.60 19.93
CA VAL A 32 3.54 -7.36 18.50
C VAL A 32 2.28 -7.77 17.75
N LEU A 33 1.75 -8.97 18.02
CA LEU A 33 0.49 -9.43 17.43
C LEU A 33 -0.64 -8.42 17.70
N LYS A 34 -0.74 -7.93 18.94
CA LYS A 34 -1.70 -6.91 19.34
C LYS A 34 -1.51 -5.58 18.59
N LEU A 35 -0.28 -5.18 18.34
CA LEU A 35 0.04 -3.96 17.58
C LEU A 35 -0.57 -3.98 16.18
N TYR A 36 -0.55 -5.13 15.52
CA TYR A 36 -1.09 -5.36 14.17
C TYR A 36 -2.57 -5.77 14.14
N GLY A 37 -3.24 -5.86 15.30
CA GLY A 37 -4.64 -6.27 15.38
C GLY A 37 -4.88 -7.76 15.26
N LEU A 38 -3.89 -8.56 15.64
CA LEU A 38 -3.95 -10.03 15.59
C LEU A 38 -4.29 -10.66 16.95
N ASP A 39 -4.78 -9.86 17.88
CA ASP A 39 -5.11 -10.25 19.26
C ASP A 39 -6.51 -10.87 19.42
N ARG A 40 -7.17 -11.23 18.32
CA ARG A 40 -8.41 -12.01 18.22
C ARG A 40 -9.54 -11.58 19.16
N THR A 41 -9.88 -10.33 19.20
CA THR A 41 -11.20 -9.94 19.69
C THR A 41 -12.20 -10.07 18.53
N GLN A 42 -12.86 -11.19 18.45
CA GLN A 42 -13.90 -11.42 17.44
C GLN A 42 -15.15 -10.59 17.78
N ASN A 43 -15.15 -9.34 17.38
CA ASN A 43 -16.37 -8.58 17.30
C ASN A 43 -17.09 -9.01 16.00
N LYS A 44 -18.20 -9.70 16.14
CA LYS A 44 -19.05 -9.99 14.97
C LYS A 44 -19.76 -8.70 14.56
N TYR A 45 -19.43 -8.20 13.39
CA TYR A 45 -20.14 -7.08 12.80
C TYR A 45 -21.25 -7.63 11.87
N PRO A 46 -22.48 -7.12 11.95
CA PRO A 46 -23.58 -7.54 11.08
C PRO A 46 -23.48 -6.89 9.70
N SER A 47 -22.33 -6.99 9.06
CA SER A 47 -22.10 -6.44 7.71
C SER A 47 -21.45 -7.48 6.82
N GLU A 48 -21.65 -7.36 5.51
CA GLU A 48 -21.02 -8.22 4.52
C GLU A 48 -19.49 -8.04 4.50
N ILE A 49 -18.99 -6.88 4.91
CA ILE A 49 -17.59 -6.63 5.19
C ILE A 49 -17.44 -6.60 6.71
N ASN A 50 -16.72 -7.58 7.24
CA ASN A 50 -16.45 -7.67 8.67
C ASN A 50 -15.12 -6.95 9.00
N PRO A 51 -15.17 -5.78 9.68
CA PRO A 51 -13.94 -5.03 9.99
C PRO A 51 -12.93 -5.80 10.84
N ALA A 52 -13.37 -6.76 11.65
CA ALA A 52 -12.46 -7.58 12.47
C ALA A 52 -11.68 -8.58 11.61
N GLU A 53 -12.33 -9.22 10.65
CA GLU A 53 -11.68 -10.11 9.68
C GLU A 53 -10.74 -9.34 8.77
N GLU A 54 -11.15 -8.18 8.28
CA GLU A 54 -10.30 -7.29 7.49
C GLU A 54 -9.08 -6.82 8.29
N THR A 55 -9.24 -6.52 9.58
CA THR A 55 -8.14 -6.15 10.48
C THR A 55 -7.15 -7.31 10.63
N GLU A 56 -7.61 -8.53 10.87
CA GLU A 56 -6.75 -9.70 10.99
C GLU A 56 -6.03 -9.98 9.67
N TYR A 57 -6.76 -9.97 8.56
CA TYR A 57 -6.21 -10.25 7.25
C TYR A 57 -5.16 -9.22 6.82
N PHE A 58 -5.46 -7.95 6.94
CA PHE A 58 -4.56 -6.87 6.55
C PHE A 58 -3.39 -6.71 7.54
N GLY A 59 -3.66 -6.83 8.84
CA GLY A 59 -2.64 -6.78 9.88
C GLY A 59 -1.60 -7.88 9.73
N ARG A 60 -2.02 -9.10 9.37
CA ARG A 60 -1.12 -10.21 9.05
C ARG A 60 -0.19 -9.89 7.88
N LYS A 61 -0.72 -9.32 6.80
CA LYS A 61 0.08 -8.88 5.65
C LYS A 61 1.10 -7.82 6.04
N CYS A 62 0.70 -6.83 6.85
CA CYS A 62 1.58 -5.78 7.35
C CYS A 62 2.71 -6.34 8.22
N LEU A 63 2.41 -7.28 9.12
CA LEU A 63 3.41 -7.95 9.94
C LEU A 63 4.41 -8.77 9.10
N ILE A 64 3.91 -9.50 8.12
CA ILE A 64 4.76 -10.24 7.18
C ILE A 64 5.65 -9.27 6.38
N ALA A 65 5.11 -8.14 5.93
CA ALA A 65 5.89 -7.12 5.21
C ALA A 65 7.06 -6.62 6.07
N ARG A 66 6.83 -6.29 7.35
CA ARG A 66 7.91 -5.90 8.26
C ARG A 66 8.98 -6.99 8.37
N ARG A 67 8.57 -8.26 8.50
CA ARG A 67 9.50 -9.39 8.59
C ARG A 67 10.31 -9.61 7.32
N LEU A 68 9.73 -9.34 6.15
CA LEU A 68 10.43 -9.37 4.87
C LEU A 68 11.45 -8.25 4.75
N ILE A 69 11.08 -7.03 5.16
CA ILE A 69 11.99 -5.87 5.17
C ILE A 69 13.19 -6.14 6.10
N GLU A 70 12.97 -6.67 7.30
CA GLU A 70 14.06 -7.06 8.22
C GLU A 70 15.05 -8.05 7.60
N ARG A 71 14.61 -8.84 6.62
CA ARG A 71 15.44 -9.81 5.90
C ARG A 71 16.04 -9.28 4.61
N GLY A 72 15.92 -7.96 4.38
CA GLY A 72 16.53 -7.29 3.23
C GLY A 72 15.70 -7.36 1.95
N VAL A 73 14.42 -7.76 2.00
CA VAL A 73 13.53 -7.64 0.85
C VAL A 73 13.31 -6.16 0.56
N ARG A 74 13.66 -5.73 -0.64
CA ARG A 74 13.68 -4.31 -1.02
C ARG A 74 12.34 -3.71 -1.39
N PHE A 75 11.40 -4.53 -1.84
CA PHE A 75 10.08 -4.08 -2.27
C PHE A 75 9.02 -5.09 -1.83
N VAL A 76 8.03 -4.60 -1.10
CA VAL A 76 6.88 -5.40 -0.67
C VAL A 76 5.62 -4.65 -1.05
N GLN A 77 4.71 -5.32 -1.76
CA GLN A 77 3.41 -4.77 -2.11
C GLN A 77 2.32 -5.49 -1.34
N ILE A 78 1.44 -4.71 -0.69
CA ILE A 78 0.32 -5.21 0.09
C ILE A 78 -0.97 -4.71 -0.56
N TRP A 79 -1.91 -5.62 -0.75
CA TRP A 79 -3.25 -5.30 -1.24
C TRP A 79 -4.25 -5.34 -0.09
N SER A 80 -5.09 -4.31 0.00
CA SER A 80 -6.24 -4.24 0.90
C SER A 80 -7.53 -4.54 0.14
N GLY A 81 -8.47 -5.20 0.79
CA GLY A 81 -9.73 -5.62 0.20
C GLY A 81 -9.68 -7.00 -0.45
N ASN A 82 -10.84 -7.50 -0.79
CA ASN A 82 -11.04 -8.76 -1.49
C ASN A 82 -10.90 -8.59 -3.01
N ASP A 83 -10.91 -9.71 -3.72
CA ASP A 83 -11.00 -9.71 -5.18
C ASP A 83 -12.33 -9.07 -5.66
N ASN A 84 -12.37 -8.60 -6.90
CA ASN A 84 -13.49 -7.88 -7.49
C ASN A 84 -14.68 -8.76 -7.87
N SER A 85 -14.84 -9.96 -7.29
CA SER A 85 -15.97 -10.80 -7.64
C SER A 85 -17.26 -10.28 -7.00
N PHE A 86 -18.19 -9.88 -7.85
CA PHE A 86 -19.57 -9.58 -7.45
C PHE A 86 -20.24 -10.85 -6.85
N PRO A 87 -20.99 -10.78 -5.74
CA PRO A 87 -21.48 -9.58 -5.04
C PRO A 87 -20.60 -9.08 -3.87
N ARG A 88 -19.32 -9.45 -3.82
CA ARG A 88 -18.47 -9.04 -2.72
C ARG A 88 -18.21 -7.53 -2.75
N ARG A 89 -18.40 -6.89 -1.61
CA ARG A 89 -18.17 -5.46 -1.45
C ARG A 89 -16.69 -5.23 -1.18
N ASN A 90 -16.11 -4.27 -1.88
CA ASN A 90 -14.70 -3.90 -1.78
C ASN A 90 -14.51 -2.39 -1.99
N TRP A 91 -13.28 -1.95 -2.20
CA TRP A 91 -12.98 -0.55 -2.47
C TRP A 91 -13.61 -0.01 -3.76
N ASP A 92 -13.98 -0.88 -4.70
CA ASP A 92 -14.67 -0.51 -5.94
C ASP A 92 -16.19 -0.39 -5.71
N SER A 93 -16.57 0.59 -4.87
CA SER A 93 -17.95 0.78 -4.43
C SER A 93 -18.69 1.77 -5.32
N HIS A 94 -19.61 1.25 -6.14
CA HIS A 94 -20.51 2.00 -7.03
C HIS A 94 -21.94 2.13 -6.51
N GLU A 95 -22.28 1.47 -5.41
CA GLU A 95 -23.62 1.48 -4.83
C GLU A 95 -23.76 2.36 -3.57
N ASP A 96 -22.93 2.12 -2.55
CA ASP A 96 -22.91 2.87 -1.30
C ASP A 96 -21.52 2.92 -0.71
N ILE A 97 -20.80 4.02 -1.01
CA ILE A 97 -19.40 4.18 -0.63
C ILE A 97 -19.19 4.20 0.90
N ARG A 98 -20.14 4.73 1.67
CA ARG A 98 -19.99 4.78 3.13
C ARG A 98 -20.15 3.40 3.75
N ARG A 99 -21.12 2.62 3.25
CA ARG A 99 -21.35 1.25 3.69
C ARG A 99 -20.11 0.38 3.44
N ASP A 100 -19.47 0.56 2.29
CA ASP A 100 -18.39 -0.33 1.84
C ASP A 100 -17.01 0.13 2.32
N HIS A 101 -16.70 1.43 2.22
CA HIS A 101 -15.37 1.94 2.57
C HIS A 101 -15.13 2.07 4.07
N ALA A 102 -16.15 2.34 4.87
CA ALA A 102 -15.98 2.53 6.31
C ALA A 102 -15.42 1.26 7.01
N PRO A 103 -15.99 0.05 6.81
CA PRO A 103 -15.44 -1.16 7.41
C PRO A 103 -14.06 -1.54 6.84
N LEU A 104 -13.81 -1.34 5.55
CA LEU A 104 -12.51 -1.58 4.94
C LEU A 104 -11.43 -0.64 5.51
N GLY A 105 -11.76 0.65 5.67
CA GLY A 105 -10.88 1.63 6.28
C GLY A 105 -10.53 1.28 7.73
N LEU A 106 -11.51 0.85 8.52
CA LEU A 106 -11.29 0.35 9.88
C LEU A 106 -10.38 -0.87 9.90
N GLY A 107 -10.62 -1.84 9.01
CA GLY A 107 -9.81 -3.04 8.89
C GLY A 107 -8.34 -2.75 8.54
N MET A 108 -8.11 -1.81 7.64
CA MET A 108 -6.78 -1.43 7.20
C MET A 108 -6.02 -0.58 8.23
N ALA A 109 -6.71 0.26 8.99
CA ALA A 109 -6.09 1.31 9.82
C ALA A 109 -5.12 0.75 10.86
N ARG A 110 -5.52 -0.31 11.58
CA ARG A 110 -4.70 -0.87 12.67
C ARG A 110 -3.41 -1.52 12.15
N GLY A 111 -3.51 -2.31 11.07
CA GLY A 111 -2.36 -2.93 10.43
C GLY A 111 -1.35 -1.91 9.92
N THR A 112 -1.84 -0.84 9.27
CA THR A 112 -1.02 0.27 8.78
C THR A 112 -0.31 0.99 9.93
N ALA A 113 -1.05 1.37 10.98
CA ALA A 113 -0.47 2.04 12.15
C ALA A 113 0.53 1.13 12.89
N GLY A 114 0.24 -0.16 12.96
CA GLY A 114 1.13 -1.18 13.51
C GLY A 114 2.45 -1.26 12.76
N LEU A 115 2.39 -1.32 11.44
CA LEU A 115 3.57 -1.35 10.57
C LEU A 115 4.48 -0.13 10.78
N ILE A 116 3.90 1.09 10.76
CA ILE A 116 4.66 2.32 10.95
C ILE A 116 5.33 2.35 12.33
N LYS A 117 4.59 2.01 13.39
CA LYS A 117 5.10 2.00 14.77
C LYS A 117 6.20 0.96 14.95
N ASP A 118 6.02 -0.25 14.44
CA ASP A 118 6.97 -1.35 14.58
C ASP A 118 8.28 -1.05 13.82
N LEU A 119 8.19 -0.57 12.58
CA LEU A 119 9.36 -0.13 11.82
C LEU A 119 10.09 1.00 12.54
N LYS A 120 9.38 1.96 13.12
CA LYS A 120 9.97 3.05 13.89
C LYS A 120 10.69 2.54 15.14
N GLN A 121 10.05 1.66 15.93
CA GLN A 121 10.63 1.08 17.14
C GLN A 121 11.88 0.25 16.87
N ARG A 122 11.97 -0.36 15.68
CA ARG A 122 13.11 -1.16 15.23
C ARG A 122 14.20 -0.36 14.55
N GLY A 123 14.03 0.96 14.39
CA GLY A 123 14.98 1.80 13.65
C GLY A 123 15.01 1.54 12.14
N LEU A 124 13.96 0.91 11.59
CA LEU A 124 13.88 0.56 10.16
C LEU A 124 13.11 1.61 9.34
N LEU A 125 12.36 2.51 10.00
CA LEU A 125 11.49 3.46 9.30
C LEU A 125 12.30 4.51 8.52
N ASP A 126 13.49 4.87 9.01
CA ASP A 126 14.32 5.88 8.35
C ASP A 126 14.90 5.37 7.01
N ASP A 127 15.03 4.04 6.87
CA ASP A 127 15.51 3.39 5.66
C ASP A 127 14.38 2.72 4.85
N THR A 128 13.12 2.92 5.25
CA THR A 128 11.97 2.30 4.60
C THR A 128 10.94 3.33 4.19
N ILE A 129 10.65 3.44 2.89
CA ILE A 129 9.56 4.26 2.38
C ILE A 129 8.28 3.44 2.44
N ILE A 130 7.28 3.95 3.14
CA ILE A 130 5.92 3.41 3.08
C ILE A 130 5.11 4.33 2.17
N HIS A 131 4.56 3.78 1.12
CA HIS A 131 3.67 4.46 0.20
C HIS A 131 2.29 3.81 0.23
N TRP A 132 1.30 4.58 0.64
CA TRP A 132 -0.11 4.22 0.53
C TRP A 132 -0.72 4.93 -0.66
N THR A 133 -1.39 4.18 -1.52
CA THR A 133 -1.97 4.71 -2.75
C THR A 133 -3.21 3.94 -3.17
N THR A 134 -3.94 4.52 -4.05
CA THR A 134 -4.94 3.91 -4.93
C THR A 134 -4.61 4.29 -6.37
N GLU A 135 -5.19 3.61 -7.35
CA GLU A 135 -4.92 3.86 -8.78
C GLU A 135 -5.63 5.10 -9.28
N PHE A 136 -6.78 5.47 -8.69
CA PHE A 136 -7.57 6.68 -8.95
C PHE A 136 -8.42 7.02 -7.72
N GLY A 137 -9.06 8.19 -7.75
CA GLY A 137 -9.99 8.65 -6.72
C GLY A 137 -11.44 8.30 -7.03
N ARG A 138 -12.33 8.99 -6.33
CA ARG A 138 -13.78 8.88 -6.56
C ARG A 138 -14.37 10.23 -6.94
N MET A 139 -15.33 10.21 -7.86
CA MET A 139 -16.06 11.42 -8.26
C MET A 139 -16.75 12.05 -7.07
N PRO A 140 -16.80 13.38 -6.97
CA PRO A 140 -17.57 14.06 -5.92
C PRO A 140 -19.07 13.91 -6.11
N SER A 141 -19.54 13.71 -7.35
CA SER A 141 -20.94 13.42 -7.66
C SER A 141 -21.31 11.98 -7.37
N SER A 142 -22.56 11.73 -6.97
CA SER A 142 -23.04 10.38 -6.76
C SER A 142 -23.25 9.63 -8.08
N GLN A 143 -22.93 8.35 -8.04
CA GLN A 143 -23.37 7.37 -9.01
C GLN A 143 -24.53 6.58 -8.38
N GLY A 144 -25.65 6.46 -9.10
CA GLY A 144 -26.87 6.00 -8.47
C GLY A 144 -27.31 6.94 -7.34
N SER A 145 -27.59 6.40 -6.15
CA SER A 145 -28.00 7.20 -4.99
C SER A 145 -26.85 7.55 -4.04
N LYS A 146 -25.95 6.61 -3.76
CA LYS A 146 -24.91 6.73 -2.72
C LYS A 146 -23.53 6.25 -3.16
N GLY A 147 -23.42 5.68 -4.35
CA GLY A 147 -22.17 5.25 -4.93
C GLY A 147 -21.34 6.42 -5.49
N ARG A 148 -20.13 6.11 -5.91
CA ARG A 148 -19.22 7.07 -6.57
C ARG A 148 -18.54 6.36 -7.73
N ASP A 149 -18.44 7.04 -8.85
CA ASP A 149 -17.66 6.59 -10.00
C ASP A 149 -16.18 6.88 -9.81
N HIS A 150 -15.36 6.37 -10.70
CA HIS A 150 -13.92 6.54 -10.71
C HIS A 150 -13.54 7.97 -11.10
N ASN A 151 -12.65 8.60 -10.36
CA ASN A 151 -12.08 9.90 -10.70
C ASN A 151 -10.59 9.76 -11.03
N PRO A 152 -10.22 9.77 -12.31
CA PRO A 152 -8.82 9.63 -12.72
C PRO A 152 -8.00 10.91 -12.54
N HIS A 153 -8.63 12.04 -12.21
CA HIS A 153 -7.96 13.35 -12.20
C HIS A 153 -7.31 13.69 -10.88
N VAL A 154 -7.89 13.25 -9.76
CA VAL A 154 -7.36 13.52 -8.42
C VAL A 154 -7.61 12.35 -7.50
N PHE A 155 -6.60 12.02 -6.70
CA PHE A 155 -6.67 11.02 -5.64
C PHE A 155 -5.59 11.28 -4.60
N THR A 156 -5.79 10.71 -3.42
CA THR A 156 -4.87 10.91 -2.31
C THR A 156 -3.82 9.81 -2.26
N ASN A 157 -2.58 10.24 -2.10
CA ASN A 157 -1.46 9.38 -1.73
C ASN A 157 -0.87 9.90 -0.43
N TRP A 158 -0.22 9.04 0.36
CA TRP A 158 0.67 9.51 1.40
C TRP A 158 1.93 8.65 1.46
N LEU A 159 3.01 9.30 1.89
CA LEU A 159 4.31 8.67 2.06
C LEU A 159 4.81 8.93 3.49
N CYS A 160 5.55 7.95 4.02
CA CYS A 160 6.09 8.01 5.37
C CYS A 160 7.43 7.26 5.42
N GLY A 161 8.35 7.71 6.25
CA GLY A 161 9.67 7.09 6.40
C GLY A 161 10.64 7.41 5.26
N GLY A 162 11.78 6.75 5.22
CA GLY A 162 12.78 6.84 4.15
C GLY A 162 13.26 8.25 3.82
N GLY A 163 13.34 9.16 4.80
CA GLY A 163 13.73 10.55 4.60
C GLY A 163 12.62 11.49 4.11
N ILE A 164 11.39 11.03 4.00
CA ILE A 164 10.23 11.87 3.67
C ILE A 164 9.99 12.91 4.77
N ARG A 165 9.87 14.17 4.38
CA ARG A 165 9.49 15.25 5.29
C ARG A 165 8.01 15.10 5.67
N GLY A 166 7.75 14.80 6.94
CA GLY A 166 6.39 14.69 7.46
C GLY A 166 5.70 16.04 7.64
N GLY A 167 4.36 16.01 7.76
CA GLY A 167 3.54 17.18 8.05
C GLY A 167 3.37 18.16 6.89
N VAL A 168 3.63 17.74 5.64
CA VAL A 168 3.45 18.54 4.45
C VAL A 168 2.38 17.92 3.54
N THR A 169 1.66 18.77 2.82
CA THR A 169 0.76 18.37 1.74
C THR A 169 1.29 18.95 0.44
N ALA A 170 1.32 18.16 -0.62
CA ALA A 170 1.70 18.57 -1.96
C ALA A 170 0.53 18.34 -2.92
N GLY A 171 0.17 19.38 -3.68
CA GLY A 171 -0.98 19.38 -4.56
C GLY A 171 -2.31 19.58 -3.84
N GLU A 172 -3.26 20.11 -4.57
CA GLU A 172 -4.62 20.39 -4.10
C GLU A 172 -5.62 20.07 -5.20
N SER A 173 -6.82 19.67 -4.81
CA SER A 173 -7.96 19.61 -5.72
C SER A 173 -8.67 20.96 -5.78
N ASP A 174 -9.47 21.16 -6.83
CA ASP A 174 -10.43 22.24 -6.87
C ASP A 174 -11.45 22.10 -5.71
N GLN A 175 -12.26 23.16 -5.52
CA GLN A 175 -13.26 23.21 -4.45
C GLN A 175 -14.29 22.07 -4.47
N TRP A 176 -14.41 21.39 -5.61
CA TRP A 176 -15.32 20.27 -5.80
C TRP A 176 -14.67 18.91 -5.59
N GLY A 177 -13.33 18.85 -5.45
CA GLY A 177 -12.61 17.58 -5.41
C GLY A 177 -12.61 16.83 -6.74
N TYR A 178 -12.78 17.55 -7.85
CA TYR A 178 -12.97 16.95 -9.18
C TYR A 178 -11.70 16.94 -10.00
N LYS A 179 -10.96 18.05 -10.03
CA LYS A 179 -9.72 18.22 -10.80
C LYS A 179 -8.62 18.86 -9.97
N PRO A 180 -7.34 18.77 -10.39
CA PRO A 180 -6.27 19.52 -9.75
C PRO A 180 -6.59 21.02 -9.77
N LEU A 181 -6.29 21.73 -8.67
CA LEU A 181 -6.45 23.18 -8.59
C LEU A 181 -5.52 23.88 -9.58
N ASP A 182 -4.24 23.51 -9.58
CA ASP A 182 -3.31 23.92 -10.63
C ASP A 182 -3.36 22.92 -11.79
N ARG A 183 -4.09 23.30 -12.84
CA ARG A 183 -4.22 22.46 -14.04
C ARG A 183 -3.05 22.58 -15.01
N LYS A 184 -2.17 23.56 -14.81
CA LYS A 184 -0.98 23.73 -15.65
C LYS A 184 0.20 22.92 -15.14
N HIS A 185 0.30 22.77 -13.84
CA HIS A 185 1.39 22.05 -13.20
C HIS A 185 0.82 21.09 -12.10
N PRO A 186 -0.01 20.11 -12.48
CA PRO A 186 -0.52 19.15 -11.50
C PRO A 186 0.61 18.28 -10.97
N THR A 187 0.45 17.81 -9.75
CA THR A 187 1.30 16.71 -9.27
C THR A 187 0.85 15.43 -9.95
N GLU A 188 1.76 14.80 -10.68
CA GLU A 188 1.46 13.60 -11.44
C GLU A 188 2.01 12.34 -10.74
N VAL A 189 1.54 11.16 -11.16
CA VAL A 189 2.03 9.87 -10.67
C VAL A 189 3.55 9.74 -10.86
N TYR A 190 4.07 10.27 -11.95
CA TYR A 190 5.50 10.28 -12.26
C TYR A 190 6.33 11.05 -11.23
N ASP A 191 5.79 12.11 -10.64
CA ASP A 191 6.48 12.90 -9.61
C ASP A 191 6.66 12.09 -8.33
N ILE A 192 5.68 11.29 -7.96
CA ILE A 192 5.74 10.36 -6.82
C ILE A 192 6.82 9.31 -7.07
N HIS A 193 6.83 8.69 -8.25
CA HIS A 193 7.84 7.69 -8.61
C HIS A 193 9.24 8.28 -8.66
N ALA A 194 9.40 9.49 -9.24
CA ALA A 194 10.66 10.20 -9.27
C ALA A 194 11.18 10.52 -7.86
N THR A 195 10.28 10.91 -6.95
CA THR A 195 10.59 11.17 -5.53
C THR A 195 11.06 9.89 -4.83
N MET A 196 10.35 8.78 -4.98
CA MET A 196 10.75 7.50 -4.39
C MET A 196 12.12 7.04 -4.93
N LEU A 197 12.33 7.11 -6.24
CA LEU A 197 13.62 6.76 -6.85
C LEU A 197 14.76 7.65 -6.34
N HIS A 198 14.50 8.96 -6.18
CA HIS A 198 15.49 9.88 -5.61
C HIS A 198 15.90 9.48 -4.19
N LEU A 199 14.92 9.17 -3.33
CA LEU A 199 15.17 8.74 -1.95
C LEU A 199 15.92 7.40 -1.89
N LEU A 200 15.70 6.52 -2.87
CA LEU A 200 16.45 5.27 -3.04
C LEU A 200 17.84 5.47 -3.64
N GLY A 201 18.28 6.73 -3.86
CA GLY A 201 19.58 7.05 -4.44
C GLY A 201 19.66 6.85 -5.96
N ILE A 202 18.53 6.63 -6.63
CA ILE A 202 18.46 6.36 -8.06
C ILE A 202 18.11 7.65 -8.82
N LYS A 203 18.96 8.04 -9.76
CA LYS A 203 18.69 9.17 -10.65
C LYS A 203 17.69 8.76 -11.72
N HIS A 204 16.41 9.05 -11.52
CA HIS A 204 15.33 8.63 -12.43
C HIS A 204 15.56 9.05 -13.88
N LYS A 205 16.12 10.26 -14.13
CA LYS A 205 16.47 10.74 -15.49
C LYS A 205 17.50 9.88 -16.22
N ARG A 206 18.27 9.05 -15.49
CA ARG A 206 19.26 8.12 -16.06
C ARG A 206 18.78 6.68 -16.08
N LEU A 207 17.68 6.39 -15.40
CA LEU A 207 17.07 5.07 -15.38
C LEU A 207 16.32 4.83 -16.69
N THR A 208 16.72 3.79 -17.40
CA THR A 208 16.07 3.34 -18.62
C THR A 208 15.69 1.88 -18.46
N VAL A 209 14.46 1.56 -18.73
CA VAL A 209 13.92 0.19 -18.72
C VAL A 209 13.50 -0.18 -20.15
N ARG A 210 14.12 -1.21 -20.70
CA ARG A 210 13.76 -1.72 -22.02
C ARG A 210 12.52 -2.62 -21.90
N HIS A 211 11.42 -2.20 -22.50
CA HIS A 211 10.18 -2.95 -22.54
C HIS A 211 9.63 -2.98 -23.97
N ASN A 212 9.34 -4.17 -24.49
CA ASN A 212 8.85 -4.39 -25.87
C ASN A 212 9.70 -3.70 -26.94
N GLY A 213 11.04 -3.79 -26.81
CA GLY A 213 11.98 -3.21 -27.77
C GLY A 213 12.18 -1.69 -27.67
N VAL A 214 11.45 -1.00 -26.77
CA VAL A 214 11.52 0.45 -26.57
C VAL A 214 12.14 0.76 -25.20
N ASP A 215 13.07 1.70 -25.19
CA ASP A 215 13.66 2.22 -23.96
C ASP A 215 12.69 3.23 -23.32
N ARG A 216 12.17 2.89 -22.13
CA ARG A 216 11.25 3.70 -21.34
C ARG A 216 11.99 4.43 -20.23
N ARG A 217 11.62 5.69 -20.02
CA ARG A 217 12.09 6.54 -18.90
C ARG A 217 10.85 7.11 -18.19
N LEU A 218 11.03 7.49 -16.93
CA LEU A 218 10.08 8.33 -16.20
C LEU A 218 10.11 9.74 -16.77
#